data_4f4f69015ad5ed9a2662d67cc8d682f9
#
_entry.id   4f4f69015ad5ed9a2662d67cc8d682f9
#
_cell.length_a   1.000
_cell.length_b   1.000
_cell.length_c   1.000
_cell.angle_alpha   90.00
_cell.angle_beta   90.00
_cell.angle_gamma   90.00
#
_symmetry.space_group_name_H-M   'P 1'
#
loop_
_entity.id
_entity.type
_entity.pdbx_description
1 polymer ?
#
loop_
_entity_poly.entity_id
_entity_poly.type
_entity_poly.pdbx_seq_one_letter_code
_entity_poly.pdbx_strand_id
1 'polypeptide(L)'
;MKINSHYTDLSTHYLFHDIDLRVNEYLAHHPGEHLLRMGVGDVTRPLPPVIVEAMCSAAEELEHEDTFRGYGPENGYEWLQQCIIDHDFKPRGIEFQPDEIFIGEGAGSDLGNLSELFASDNTVAIPDPTYPAYVDANMMAGRKIVLLPCLKENNFVPERPEEKVDIIYLCFPNNPTGAVLTHEQLRLWVDYARNNHSIIIFDAAYEAYISSPDTPHSIYEIEGAKEVAVEVHSFSKSAGFTSVRCGYTVVPYDTGLQAMWMRRQCTKYNGTAYVSQRAAQATYTPEGRAAVNANVAYYMETAQMIRQGLQEAGLQVFGGINAPYIWCATPNGMGSWDFFDLLLNRCKTICTPGVGFGPSGEGYVRFSAFSHREDVLRALERIHTDLSL
;
A
#
# COMPACT_ATOMS: atom_id res chain seq x y z
N MET A 1 29.31 -2.80 -22.78
CA MET A 1 27.97 -2.63 -22.24
C MET A 1 28.07 -1.69 -21.04
N LYS A 2 27.20 -0.68 -20.95
CA LYS A 2 27.07 0.18 -19.76
C LYS A 2 25.80 -0.23 -19.04
N ILE A 3 25.89 -0.51 -17.76
CA ILE A 3 24.74 -0.80 -16.88
C ILE A 3 24.27 0.50 -16.20
N ASN A 4 23.04 0.51 -15.70
CA ASN A 4 22.55 1.61 -14.90
C ASN A 4 23.25 1.58 -13.52
N SER A 5 24.14 2.55 -13.28
CA SER A 5 24.93 2.62 -12.04
C SER A 5 24.11 2.94 -10.80
N HIS A 6 22.91 3.52 -10.95
CA HIS A 6 22.04 3.83 -9.80
C HIS A 6 21.55 2.60 -9.03
N TYR A 7 21.61 1.41 -9.67
CA TYR A 7 21.34 0.16 -8.94
C TYR A 7 22.41 -0.17 -7.91
N THR A 8 23.61 0.40 -8.02
CA THR A 8 24.67 0.20 -7.01
C THR A 8 24.48 1.09 -5.78
N ASP A 9 23.60 2.08 -5.85
CA ASP A 9 23.27 2.99 -4.75
C ASP A 9 22.18 2.41 -3.83
N LEU A 10 21.49 1.37 -4.27
CA LEU A 10 20.51 0.65 -3.45
C LEU A 10 21.19 -0.14 -2.34
N SER A 11 20.49 -0.30 -1.22
CA SER A 11 20.96 -1.20 -0.16
C SER A 11 21.13 -2.61 -0.72
N THR A 12 22.16 -3.33 -0.24
CA THR A 12 22.47 -4.68 -0.72
C THR A 12 21.34 -5.66 -0.46
N HIS A 13 20.55 -5.41 0.56
CA HIS A 13 19.43 -6.23 0.94
C HIS A 13 18.16 -5.38 1.09
N TYR A 14 17.06 -5.93 0.58
CA TYR A 14 15.72 -5.39 0.81
C TYR A 14 15.25 -5.77 2.23
N LEU A 15 14.58 -4.86 2.94
CA LEU A 15 14.13 -5.03 4.34
C LEU A 15 13.60 -6.43 4.68
N PHE A 16 12.71 -6.96 3.85
CA PHE A 16 12.08 -8.26 4.13
C PHE A 16 13.05 -9.43 3.97
N HIS A 17 14.10 -9.28 3.14
CA HIS A 17 15.16 -10.27 3.04
C HIS A 17 16.02 -10.32 4.31
N ASP A 18 16.34 -9.17 4.91
CA ASP A 18 17.09 -9.12 6.17
C ASP A 18 16.30 -9.75 7.33
N ILE A 19 14.98 -9.54 7.35
CA ILE A 19 14.10 -10.23 8.32
C ILE A 19 14.18 -11.74 8.12
N ASP A 20 14.05 -12.21 6.88
CA ASP A 20 14.10 -13.65 6.56
C ASP A 20 15.46 -14.27 6.93
N LEU A 21 16.57 -13.56 6.71
CA LEU A 21 17.90 -14.02 7.12
C LEU A 21 17.96 -14.25 8.64
N ARG A 22 17.55 -13.26 9.46
CA ARG A 22 17.54 -13.38 10.92
C ARG A 22 16.59 -14.48 11.43
N VAL A 23 15.42 -14.59 10.82
CA VAL A 23 14.45 -15.64 11.14
C VAL A 23 15.00 -17.04 10.82
N ASN A 24 15.66 -17.21 9.67
CA ASN A 24 16.27 -18.47 9.28
C ASN A 24 17.45 -18.83 10.18
N GLU A 25 18.26 -17.87 10.58
CA GLU A 25 19.34 -18.07 11.54
C GLU A 25 18.78 -18.52 12.90
N TYR A 26 17.73 -17.86 13.40
CA TYR A 26 17.04 -18.24 14.62
C TYR A 26 16.52 -19.68 14.55
N LEU A 27 15.83 -20.05 13.47
CA LEU A 27 15.27 -21.39 13.29
C LEU A 27 16.32 -22.48 13.13
N ALA A 28 17.51 -22.16 12.59
CA ALA A 28 18.63 -23.09 12.53
C ALA A 28 19.12 -23.53 13.93
N HIS A 29 19.01 -22.65 14.92
CA HIS A 29 19.34 -22.93 16.31
C HIS A 29 18.14 -23.46 17.14
N HIS A 30 16.91 -23.28 16.63
CA HIS A 30 15.66 -23.67 17.29
C HIS A 30 14.75 -24.48 16.33
N PRO A 31 15.17 -25.68 15.90
CA PRO A 31 14.45 -26.44 14.89
C PRO A 31 13.06 -26.85 15.39
N GLY A 32 12.05 -26.60 14.57
CA GLY A 32 10.64 -26.95 14.86
C GLY A 32 9.90 -25.91 15.72
N GLU A 33 10.52 -24.78 16.07
CA GLU A 33 9.81 -23.72 16.79
C GLU A 33 8.78 -23.01 15.89
N HIS A 34 7.57 -22.81 16.41
CA HIS A 34 6.52 -22.03 15.72
C HIS A 34 6.67 -20.55 16.04
N LEU A 35 6.95 -19.75 14.99
CA LEU A 35 7.08 -18.31 15.09
C LEU A 35 5.78 -17.61 14.72
N LEU A 36 5.44 -16.59 15.50
CA LEU A 36 4.22 -15.79 15.38
C LEU A 36 4.49 -14.59 14.48
N ARG A 37 4.03 -14.66 13.22
CA ARG A 37 4.33 -13.65 12.19
C ARG A 37 3.36 -12.48 12.25
N MET A 38 3.73 -11.42 12.94
CA MET A 38 2.94 -10.20 13.10
C MET A 38 3.44 -8.99 12.31
N GLY A 39 4.49 -9.16 11.51
CA GLY A 39 5.04 -8.09 10.67
C GLY A 39 4.64 -8.18 9.19
N VAL A 40 3.92 -9.23 8.79
CA VAL A 40 3.64 -9.53 7.37
C VAL A 40 2.73 -8.48 6.75
N GLY A 41 3.08 -8.03 5.55
CA GLY A 41 2.27 -7.12 4.75
C GLY A 41 1.33 -7.81 3.77
N ASP A 42 1.21 -9.14 3.82
CA ASP A 42 0.35 -9.95 2.96
C ASP A 42 -0.91 -10.41 3.69
N VAL A 43 -2.02 -10.51 2.95
CA VAL A 43 -3.31 -10.94 3.51
C VAL A 43 -3.29 -12.44 3.82
N THR A 44 -4.05 -12.85 4.84
CA THR A 44 -4.08 -14.24 5.34
C THR A 44 -5.44 -14.92 5.12
N ARG A 45 -6.48 -14.16 4.79
CA ARG A 45 -7.79 -14.73 4.50
C ARG A 45 -7.88 -15.21 3.05
N PRO A 46 -8.55 -16.34 2.80
CA PRO A 46 -8.78 -16.82 1.43
C PRO A 46 -9.68 -15.85 0.65
N LEU A 47 -9.61 -15.95 -0.68
CA LEU A 47 -10.52 -15.21 -1.56
C LEU A 47 -11.98 -15.60 -1.27
N PRO A 48 -12.91 -14.63 -1.29
CA PRO A 48 -14.34 -14.91 -1.20
C PRO A 48 -14.82 -15.85 -2.32
N PRO A 49 -15.74 -16.80 -2.03
CA PRO A 49 -16.22 -17.76 -3.02
C PRO A 49 -16.75 -17.13 -4.31
N VAL A 50 -17.51 -16.03 -4.23
CA VAL A 50 -18.04 -15.30 -5.38
C VAL A 50 -16.96 -14.80 -6.34
N ILE A 51 -15.79 -14.45 -5.82
CA ILE A 51 -14.63 -14.04 -6.61
C ILE A 51 -14.00 -15.25 -7.30
N VAL A 52 -13.85 -16.36 -6.58
CA VAL A 52 -13.32 -17.61 -7.15
C VAL A 52 -14.24 -18.15 -8.26
N GLU A 53 -15.55 -18.11 -8.04
CA GLU A 53 -16.56 -18.48 -9.04
C GLU A 53 -16.46 -17.64 -10.31
N ALA A 54 -16.29 -16.31 -10.17
CA ALA A 54 -16.07 -15.41 -11.30
C ALA A 54 -14.78 -15.72 -12.07
N MET A 55 -13.71 -16.10 -11.35
CA MET A 55 -12.45 -16.52 -11.98
C MET A 55 -12.62 -17.84 -12.76
N CYS A 56 -13.30 -18.82 -12.18
CA CYS A 56 -13.57 -20.10 -12.85
C CYS A 56 -14.41 -19.89 -14.12
N SER A 57 -15.50 -19.13 -14.01
CA SER A 57 -16.35 -18.81 -15.17
C SER A 57 -15.59 -18.06 -16.27
N ALA A 58 -14.72 -17.13 -15.90
CA ALA A 58 -13.89 -16.41 -16.85
C ALA A 58 -12.85 -17.33 -17.52
N ALA A 59 -12.33 -18.32 -16.80
CA ALA A 59 -11.42 -19.33 -17.38
C ALA A 59 -12.17 -20.28 -18.34
N GLU A 60 -13.38 -20.71 -17.98
CA GLU A 60 -14.27 -21.52 -18.84
C GLU A 60 -14.63 -20.80 -20.14
N GLU A 61 -14.88 -19.47 -20.09
CA GLU A 61 -15.10 -18.65 -21.30
C GLU A 61 -13.93 -18.72 -22.29
N LEU A 62 -12.69 -18.93 -21.83
CA LEU A 62 -11.51 -19.02 -22.70
C LEU A 62 -11.37 -20.38 -23.39
N GLU A 63 -12.09 -21.40 -22.95
CA GLU A 63 -12.09 -22.76 -23.56
C GLU A 63 -12.91 -22.80 -24.86
N HIS A 64 -13.92 -21.92 -25.01
CA HIS A 64 -14.90 -22.00 -26.10
C HIS A 64 -14.61 -20.96 -27.19
N GLU A 65 -14.71 -21.36 -28.45
CA GLU A 65 -14.39 -20.54 -29.62
C GLU A 65 -15.21 -19.24 -29.70
N ASP A 66 -16.48 -19.28 -29.29
CA ASP A 66 -17.43 -18.15 -29.34
C ASP A 66 -17.23 -17.13 -28.20
N THR A 67 -16.60 -17.54 -27.10
CA THR A 67 -16.34 -16.68 -25.93
C THR A 67 -14.86 -16.42 -25.69
N PHE A 68 -13.97 -17.04 -26.46
CA PHE A 68 -12.52 -16.84 -26.37
C PHE A 68 -12.15 -15.36 -26.44
N ARG A 69 -11.20 -14.96 -25.58
CA ARG A 69 -10.64 -13.60 -25.52
C ARG A 69 -9.14 -13.66 -25.81
N GLY A 70 -8.70 -12.91 -26.83
CA GLY A 70 -7.30 -12.62 -27.05
C GLY A 70 -6.79 -11.50 -26.14
N TYR A 71 -5.83 -10.70 -26.61
CA TYR A 71 -5.40 -9.50 -25.88
C TYR A 71 -6.59 -8.57 -25.68
N GLY A 72 -6.79 -8.14 -24.43
CA GLY A 72 -7.76 -7.13 -24.06
C GLY A 72 -7.28 -5.71 -24.40
N PRO A 73 -8.11 -4.69 -24.11
CA PRO A 73 -7.68 -3.30 -24.18
C PRO A 73 -6.55 -3.03 -23.19
N GLU A 74 -5.56 -2.26 -23.62
CA GLU A 74 -4.34 -1.97 -22.85
C GLU A 74 -4.62 -1.20 -21.55
N ASN A 75 -5.72 -0.44 -21.50
CA ASN A 75 -6.20 0.26 -20.30
C ASN A 75 -7.22 -0.54 -19.50
N GLY A 76 -7.54 -1.77 -19.90
CA GLY A 76 -8.55 -2.62 -19.27
C GLY A 76 -9.92 -2.55 -19.92
N TYR A 77 -10.81 -3.45 -19.53
CA TYR A 77 -12.16 -3.53 -20.08
C TYR A 77 -13.06 -2.43 -19.51
N GLU A 78 -13.83 -1.78 -20.39
CA GLU A 78 -14.75 -0.69 -20.05
C GLU A 78 -15.78 -1.08 -18.97
N TRP A 79 -16.27 -2.33 -18.99
CA TRP A 79 -17.21 -2.81 -17.98
C TRP A 79 -16.62 -2.79 -16.55
N LEU A 80 -15.31 -2.99 -16.37
CA LEU A 80 -14.66 -2.86 -15.05
C LEU A 80 -14.40 -1.39 -14.71
N GLN A 81 -13.93 -0.59 -15.68
CA GLN A 81 -13.75 0.85 -15.52
C GLN A 81 -15.05 1.52 -15.07
N GLN A 82 -16.18 1.14 -15.70
CA GLN A 82 -17.49 1.66 -15.32
C GLN A 82 -17.91 1.23 -13.90
N CYS A 83 -17.64 -0.03 -13.51
CA CYS A 83 -17.88 -0.48 -12.13
C CYS A 83 -17.09 0.36 -11.12
N ILE A 84 -15.82 0.64 -11.40
CA ILE A 84 -14.97 1.48 -10.55
C ILE A 84 -15.56 2.90 -10.44
N ILE A 85 -15.90 3.51 -11.56
CA ILE A 85 -16.49 4.85 -11.58
C ILE A 85 -17.79 4.91 -10.77
N ASP A 86 -18.70 3.95 -11.00
CA ASP A 86 -20.03 3.95 -10.39
C ASP A 86 -20.00 3.66 -8.87
N HIS A 87 -18.98 2.92 -8.39
CA HIS A 87 -18.94 2.48 -7.01
C HIS A 87 -17.88 3.20 -6.14
N ASP A 88 -16.74 3.59 -6.72
CA ASP A 88 -15.65 4.17 -5.94
C ASP A 88 -15.64 5.71 -6.03
N PHE A 89 -16.08 6.31 -7.14
CA PHE A 89 -15.99 7.75 -7.36
C PHE A 89 -17.35 8.48 -7.37
N LYS A 90 -18.31 8.00 -8.13
CA LYS A 90 -19.62 8.65 -8.29
C LYS A 90 -20.40 8.87 -6.99
N PRO A 91 -20.39 7.94 -6.00
CA PRO A 91 -21.02 8.18 -4.71
C PRO A 91 -20.40 9.33 -3.91
N ARG A 92 -19.17 9.74 -4.26
CA ARG A 92 -18.43 10.88 -3.67
C ARG A 92 -18.59 12.17 -4.51
N GLY A 93 -19.43 12.14 -5.56
CA GLY A 93 -19.61 13.29 -6.44
C GLY A 93 -18.47 13.52 -7.43
N ILE A 94 -17.61 12.51 -7.65
CA ILE A 94 -16.46 12.58 -8.54
C ILE A 94 -16.83 11.88 -9.86
N GLU A 95 -16.63 12.57 -10.98
CA GLU A 95 -16.90 12.05 -12.32
C GLU A 95 -15.60 11.82 -13.08
N PHE A 96 -15.52 10.66 -13.75
CA PHE A 96 -14.43 10.30 -14.68
C PHE A 96 -15.02 9.70 -15.95
N GLN A 97 -14.24 9.77 -17.05
CA GLN A 97 -14.48 8.96 -18.23
C GLN A 97 -13.78 7.60 -18.07
N PRO A 98 -14.30 6.53 -18.69
CA PRO A 98 -13.69 5.20 -18.59
C PRO A 98 -12.21 5.17 -18.96
N ASP A 99 -11.78 5.94 -19.94
CA ASP A 99 -10.39 5.99 -20.43
C ASP A 99 -9.45 6.86 -19.57
N GLU A 100 -9.92 7.44 -18.46
CA GLU A 100 -9.11 8.00 -17.38
C GLU A 100 -8.77 6.93 -16.32
N ILE A 101 -9.42 5.74 -16.38
CA ILE A 101 -9.20 4.60 -15.47
C ILE A 101 -8.40 3.53 -16.20
N PHE A 102 -7.25 3.17 -15.66
CA PHE A 102 -6.34 2.17 -16.21
C PHE A 102 -6.23 0.97 -15.29
N ILE A 103 -6.67 -0.20 -15.77
CA ILE A 103 -6.58 -1.44 -14.99
C ILE A 103 -5.16 -1.97 -15.04
N GLY A 104 -4.55 -2.15 -13.88
CA GLY A 104 -3.17 -2.58 -13.69
C GLY A 104 -3.04 -3.91 -12.95
N GLU A 105 -1.81 -4.39 -12.80
CA GLU A 105 -1.47 -5.62 -12.06
C GLU A 105 -1.30 -5.38 -10.54
N GLY A 106 -1.87 -4.29 -10.05
CA GLY A 106 -1.78 -3.84 -8.66
C GLY A 106 -0.87 -2.63 -8.48
N ALA A 107 -1.11 -1.89 -7.41
CA ALA A 107 -0.47 -0.60 -7.14
C ALA A 107 1.07 -0.64 -7.24
N GLY A 108 1.72 -1.68 -6.75
CA GLY A 108 3.19 -1.77 -6.81
C GLY A 108 3.76 -1.76 -8.23
N SER A 109 3.08 -2.42 -9.20
CA SER A 109 3.47 -2.40 -10.61
C SER A 109 3.24 -1.02 -11.21
N ASP A 110 2.07 -0.42 -10.95
CA ASP A 110 1.70 0.87 -11.54
C ASP A 110 2.57 2.01 -11.00
N LEU A 111 2.87 2.03 -9.70
CA LEU A 111 3.78 3.00 -9.09
C LEU A 111 5.19 2.96 -9.70
N GLY A 112 5.73 1.75 -9.91
CA GLY A 112 6.99 1.56 -10.61
C GLY A 112 6.93 2.03 -12.07
N ASN A 113 5.85 1.69 -12.76
CA ASN A 113 5.63 2.03 -14.16
C ASN A 113 5.40 3.54 -14.40
N LEU A 114 4.66 4.22 -13.50
CA LEU A 114 4.43 5.67 -13.55
C LEU A 114 5.74 6.44 -13.49
N SER A 115 6.73 5.92 -12.77
CA SER A 115 8.04 6.57 -12.67
C SER A 115 8.72 6.78 -14.03
N GLU A 116 8.39 5.97 -15.05
CA GLU A 116 8.95 6.06 -16.41
C GLU A 116 8.45 7.29 -17.18
N LEU A 117 7.33 7.91 -16.76
CA LEU A 117 6.81 9.13 -17.41
C LEU A 117 7.64 10.38 -17.10
N PHE A 118 8.47 10.32 -16.06
CA PHE A 118 9.16 11.49 -15.53
C PHE A 118 10.67 11.41 -15.77
N ALA A 119 11.26 12.53 -16.16
CA ALA A 119 12.70 12.64 -16.37
C ALA A 119 13.51 12.41 -15.09
N SER A 120 14.78 12.05 -15.24
CA SER A 120 15.66 11.73 -14.10
C SER A 120 16.13 12.96 -13.31
N ASP A 121 16.02 14.16 -13.87
CA ASP A 121 16.41 15.42 -13.24
C ASP A 121 15.30 16.04 -12.35
N ASN A 122 14.13 15.38 -12.24
CA ASN A 122 13.09 15.78 -11.30
C ASN A 122 13.52 15.57 -9.84
N THR A 123 13.10 16.49 -8.98
CA THR A 123 13.20 16.35 -7.51
C THR A 123 11.93 15.74 -6.96
N VAL A 124 12.06 14.70 -6.12
CA VAL A 124 10.95 13.90 -5.61
C VAL A 124 10.85 14.04 -4.10
N ALA A 125 9.68 14.45 -3.59
CA ALA A 125 9.38 14.45 -2.16
C ALA A 125 8.68 13.16 -1.75
N ILE A 126 9.20 12.52 -0.69
CA ILE A 126 8.70 11.23 -0.18
C ILE A 126 8.59 11.30 1.34
N PRO A 127 7.42 10.98 1.96
CA PRO A 127 7.28 10.84 3.39
C PRO A 127 8.25 9.81 3.97
N ASP A 128 8.74 10.05 5.18
CA ASP A 128 9.66 9.15 5.90
C ASP A 128 9.20 9.00 7.36
N PRO A 129 8.78 7.80 7.83
CA PRO A 129 8.86 6.50 7.13
C PRO A 129 7.72 6.28 6.12
N THR A 130 8.02 5.45 5.12
CA THR A 130 7.07 5.07 4.07
C THR A 130 7.35 3.68 3.48
N TYR A 131 6.54 3.25 2.52
CA TYR A 131 6.79 2.02 1.77
C TYR A 131 8.08 2.15 0.94
N PRO A 132 9.10 1.28 1.14
CA PRO A 132 10.43 1.47 0.58
C PRO A 132 10.49 1.59 -0.94
N ALA A 133 9.55 0.98 -1.65
CA ALA A 133 9.54 0.97 -3.10
C ALA A 133 9.49 2.36 -3.74
N TYR A 134 8.96 3.39 -3.05
CA TYR A 134 8.96 4.76 -3.59
C TYR A 134 10.38 5.33 -3.65
N VAL A 135 11.16 5.10 -2.59
CA VAL A 135 12.57 5.53 -2.52
C VAL A 135 13.37 4.75 -3.55
N ASP A 136 13.29 3.41 -3.52
CA ASP A 136 14.08 2.53 -4.39
C ASP A 136 13.81 2.81 -5.87
N ALA A 137 12.56 2.96 -6.30
CA ALA A 137 12.20 3.25 -7.69
C ALA A 137 12.80 4.58 -8.17
N ASN A 138 12.79 5.61 -7.32
CA ASN A 138 13.35 6.91 -7.66
C ASN A 138 14.89 6.93 -7.61
N MET A 139 15.52 6.16 -6.70
CA MET A 139 16.96 5.90 -6.74
C MET A 139 17.38 5.20 -8.03
N MET A 140 16.68 4.12 -8.42
CA MET A 140 16.92 3.42 -9.70
C MET A 140 16.83 4.35 -10.91
N ALA A 141 15.94 5.34 -10.85
CA ALA A 141 15.78 6.35 -11.90
C ALA A 141 16.82 7.48 -11.82
N GLY A 142 17.66 7.54 -10.78
CA GLY A 142 18.68 8.57 -10.57
C GLY A 142 18.15 9.94 -10.17
N ARG A 143 16.97 10.00 -9.53
CA ARG A 143 16.34 11.26 -9.11
C ARG A 143 16.84 11.76 -7.76
N LYS A 144 16.82 13.08 -7.56
CA LYS A 144 17.03 13.69 -6.27
C LYS A 144 15.81 13.44 -5.38
N ILE A 145 16.03 12.84 -4.20
CA ILE A 145 14.98 12.55 -3.22
C ILE A 145 15.08 13.52 -2.04
N VAL A 146 13.95 14.10 -1.66
CA VAL A 146 13.73 14.90 -0.46
C VAL A 146 12.85 14.10 0.47
N LEU A 147 13.40 13.60 1.56
CA LEU A 147 12.64 12.91 2.59
C LEU A 147 11.90 13.92 3.46
N LEU A 148 10.61 13.66 3.71
CA LEU A 148 9.73 14.48 4.54
C LEU A 148 9.49 13.78 5.87
N PRO A 149 10.14 14.20 6.98
CA PRO A 149 10.03 13.52 8.26
C PRO A 149 8.59 13.48 8.78
N CYS A 150 8.08 12.27 9.03
CA CYS A 150 6.78 12.00 9.62
C CYS A 150 6.99 11.48 11.05
N LEU A 151 7.06 12.42 11.99
CA LEU A 151 7.42 12.16 13.37
C LEU A 151 6.18 12.12 14.27
N LYS A 152 6.36 11.66 15.50
CA LYS A 152 5.29 11.66 16.51
C LYS A 152 4.72 13.06 16.74
N GLU A 153 5.56 14.08 16.74
CA GLU A 153 5.24 15.48 17.01
C GLU A 153 4.27 16.06 15.95
N ASN A 154 4.32 15.55 14.71
CA ASN A 154 3.41 15.92 13.63
C ASN A 154 2.36 14.82 13.33
N ASN A 155 2.12 13.89 14.28
CA ASN A 155 1.20 12.76 14.13
C ASN A 155 1.52 11.86 12.92
N PHE A 156 2.78 11.73 12.56
CA PHE A 156 3.28 10.96 11.40
C PHE A 156 2.72 11.44 10.06
N VAL A 157 2.39 12.71 9.96
CA VAL A 157 1.93 13.38 8.73
C VAL A 157 3.05 14.28 8.22
N PRO A 158 3.42 14.23 6.93
CA PRO A 158 4.50 15.04 6.41
C PRO A 158 4.12 16.52 6.32
N GLU A 159 5.10 17.38 6.60
CA GLU A 159 5.02 18.79 6.28
C GLU A 159 5.47 19.05 4.83
N ARG A 160 4.93 20.09 4.21
CA ARG A 160 5.31 20.46 2.85
C ARG A 160 6.75 20.97 2.83
N PRO A 161 7.55 20.60 1.81
CA PRO A 161 8.92 21.10 1.69
C PRO A 161 8.95 22.62 1.44
N GLU A 162 9.97 23.29 1.98
CA GLU A 162 10.20 24.71 1.71
C GLU A 162 10.65 24.95 0.26
N GLU A 163 11.49 24.04 -0.26
CA GLU A 163 11.96 24.08 -1.63
C GLU A 163 10.91 23.48 -2.59
N LYS A 164 10.94 23.95 -3.84
CA LYS A 164 10.13 23.37 -4.90
C LYS A 164 10.56 21.94 -5.16
N VAL A 165 9.57 21.03 -5.27
CA VAL A 165 9.74 19.66 -5.75
C VAL A 165 8.84 19.41 -6.95
N ASP A 166 9.19 18.45 -7.80
CA ASP A 166 8.48 18.17 -9.04
C ASP A 166 7.47 17.05 -8.89
N ILE A 167 7.80 16.02 -8.10
CA ILE A 167 6.96 14.83 -7.85
C ILE A 167 6.79 14.66 -6.34
N ILE A 168 5.58 14.36 -5.92
CA ILE A 168 5.23 14.16 -4.51
C ILE A 168 4.57 12.78 -4.38
N TYR A 169 5.14 11.89 -3.59
CA TYR A 169 4.46 10.64 -3.21
C TYR A 169 3.69 10.86 -1.91
N LEU A 170 2.42 10.45 -1.89
CA LEU A 170 1.59 10.43 -0.69
C LEU A 170 0.89 9.06 -0.62
N CYS A 171 1.10 8.33 0.46
CA CYS A 171 0.40 7.07 0.73
C CYS A 171 -0.44 7.24 1.99
N PHE A 172 -1.75 7.31 1.84
CA PHE A 172 -2.67 7.48 2.96
C PHE A 172 -3.98 6.71 2.71
N PRO A 173 -4.35 5.86 3.68
CA PRO A 173 -3.66 5.54 4.95
C PRO A 173 -2.23 5.04 4.75
N ASN A 174 -1.29 5.50 5.60
CA ASN A 174 0.13 5.25 5.40
C ASN A 174 0.54 3.83 5.83
N ASN A 175 1.39 3.22 5.03
CA ASN A 175 2.25 2.11 5.42
C ASN A 175 3.67 2.68 5.65
N PRO A 176 4.24 2.64 6.89
CA PRO A 176 3.91 1.72 7.98
C PRO A 176 3.07 2.32 9.14
N THR A 177 2.87 3.63 9.21
CA THR A 177 2.43 4.30 10.44
C THR A 177 0.93 4.20 10.72
N GLY A 178 0.12 3.90 9.69
CA GLY A 178 -1.34 3.94 9.78
C GLY A 178 -1.91 5.36 9.88
N ALA A 179 -1.09 6.39 9.69
CA ALA A 179 -1.54 7.77 9.67
C ALA A 179 -2.44 8.07 8.47
N VAL A 180 -3.32 9.06 8.61
CA VAL A 180 -4.22 9.55 7.57
C VAL A 180 -4.12 11.07 7.46
N LEU A 181 -4.53 11.61 6.31
CA LEU A 181 -4.69 13.04 6.09
C LEU A 181 -6.16 13.42 6.23
N THR A 182 -6.43 14.57 6.83
CA THR A 182 -7.75 15.21 6.78
C THR A 182 -7.96 15.88 5.42
N HIS A 183 -9.21 16.24 5.09
CA HIS A 183 -9.51 17.03 3.88
C HIS A 183 -8.71 18.35 3.83
N GLU A 184 -8.55 19.02 4.97
CA GLU A 184 -7.79 20.26 5.06
C GLU A 184 -6.29 20.03 4.77
N GLN A 185 -5.70 18.99 5.39
CA GLN A 185 -4.29 18.64 5.16
C GLN A 185 -4.04 18.26 3.70
N LEU A 186 -4.93 17.45 3.11
CA LEU A 186 -4.80 17.03 1.71
C LEU A 186 -4.97 18.21 0.75
N ARG A 187 -5.87 19.18 1.05
CA ARG A 187 -6.03 20.42 0.30
C ARG A 187 -4.72 21.22 0.25
N LEU A 188 -4.01 21.32 1.37
CA LEU A 188 -2.72 22.01 1.40
C LEU A 188 -1.68 21.38 0.46
N TRP A 189 -1.73 20.07 0.25
CA TRP A 189 -0.87 19.40 -0.72
C TRP A 189 -1.29 19.66 -2.16
N VAL A 190 -2.58 19.64 -2.45
CA VAL A 190 -3.11 19.97 -3.78
C VAL A 190 -2.77 21.42 -4.14
N ASP A 191 -2.97 22.36 -3.22
CA ASP A 191 -2.62 23.78 -3.42
C ASP A 191 -1.11 23.96 -3.63
N TYR A 192 -0.28 23.25 -2.86
CA TYR A 192 1.17 23.27 -3.06
C TYR A 192 1.54 22.77 -4.46
N ALA A 193 0.98 21.64 -4.89
CA ALA A 193 1.27 21.04 -6.19
C ALA A 193 0.85 21.97 -7.34
N ARG A 194 -0.33 22.58 -7.26
CA ARG A 194 -0.80 23.56 -8.26
C ARG A 194 0.11 24.78 -8.33
N ASN A 195 0.51 25.35 -7.19
CA ASN A 195 1.34 26.56 -7.14
C ASN A 195 2.77 26.31 -7.62
N ASN A 196 3.29 25.09 -7.50
CA ASN A 196 4.65 24.72 -7.87
C ASN A 196 4.74 23.97 -9.21
N HIS A 197 3.60 23.67 -9.87
CA HIS A 197 3.53 22.80 -11.04
C HIS A 197 4.14 21.42 -10.77
N SER A 198 3.82 20.86 -9.60
CA SER A 198 4.22 19.52 -9.17
C SER A 198 3.13 18.52 -9.50
N ILE A 199 3.47 17.22 -9.57
CA ILE A 199 2.52 16.14 -9.66
C ILE A 199 2.50 15.33 -8.35
N ILE A 200 1.31 15.00 -7.85
CA ILE A 200 1.12 14.11 -6.72
C ILE A 200 0.84 12.70 -7.25
N ILE A 201 1.59 11.72 -6.78
CA ILE A 201 1.28 10.30 -6.93
C ILE A 201 0.68 9.84 -5.60
N PHE A 202 -0.63 9.66 -5.59
CA PHE A 202 -1.40 9.32 -4.41
C PHE A 202 -1.68 7.82 -4.37
N ASP A 203 -1.06 7.11 -3.43
CA ASP A 203 -1.28 5.67 -3.23
C ASP A 203 -2.42 5.45 -2.23
N ALA A 204 -3.57 4.98 -2.73
CA ALA A 204 -4.79 4.68 -2.00
C ALA A 204 -4.98 3.18 -1.73
N ALA A 205 -3.90 2.38 -1.70
CA ALA A 205 -3.98 0.92 -1.54
C ALA A 205 -4.69 0.46 -0.25
N TYR A 206 -4.80 1.33 0.75
CA TYR A 206 -5.46 1.05 2.03
C TYR A 206 -6.78 1.83 2.23
N GLU A 207 -7.32 2.45 1.19
CA GLU A 207 -8.55 3.25 1.21
C GLU A 207 -9.72 2.52 1.86
N ALA A 208 -9.91 1.24 1.54
CA ALA A 208 -11.00 0.42 2.06
C ALA A 208 -11.02 0.26 3.60
N TYR A 209 -9.93 0.60 4.28
CA TYR A 209 -9.79 0.53 5.74
C TYR A 209 -10.14 1.83 6.46
N ILE A 210 -10.40 2.90 5.73
CA ILE A 210 -10.77 4.19 6.31
C ILE A 210 -12.13 4.08 7.01
N SER A 211 -12.16 4.47 8.28
CA SER A 211 -13.37 4.48 9.10
C SER A 211 -13.68 5.87 9.69
N SER A 212 -12.73 6.78 9.66
CA SER A 212 -12.89 8.14 10.19
C SER A 212 -13.61 9.03 9.16
N PRO A 213 -14.68 9.73 9.55
CA PRO A 213 -15.53 10.50 8.63
C PRO A 213 -14.83 11.70 7.98
N ASP A 214 -13.78 12.23 8.65
CA ASP A 214 -13.05 13.41 8.15
C ASP A 214 -11.86 13.05 7.24
N THR A 215 -11.65 11.77 6.98
CA THR A 215 -10.56 11.27 6.13
C THR A 215 -11.08 11.06 4.72
N PRO A 216 -10.51 11.74 3.70
CA PRO A 216 -10.89 11.51 2.31
C PRO A 216 -10.50 10.11 1.86
N HIS A 217 -11.36 9.48 1.08
CA HIS A 217 -11.13 8.18 0.45
C HIS A 217 -10.38 8.30 -0.88
N SER A 218 -10.45 9.48 -1.50
CA SER A 218 -9.79 9.80 -2.76
C SER A 218 -9.23 11.21 -2.70
N ILE A 219 -8.06 11.43 -3.32
CA ILE A 219 -7.52 12.78 -3.47
C ILE A 219 -8.46 13.69 -4.28
N TYR A 220 -9.27 13.11 -5.13
CA TYR A 220 -10.21 13.85 -5.99
C TYR A 220 -11.46 14.38 -5.26
N GLU A 221 -11.60 14.11 -3.96
CA GLU A 221 -12.53 14.83 -3.09
C GLU A 221 -12.06 16.27 -2.83
N ILE A 222 -10.81 16.58 -3.19
CA ILE A 222 -10.23 17.92 -3.07
C ILE A 222 -10.31 18.63 -4.42
N GLU A 223 -10.91 19.84 -4.42
CA GLU A 223 -11.00 20.69 -5.60
C GLU A 223 -9.61 21.00 -6.18
N GLY A 224 -9.46 20.87 -7.50
CA GLY A 224 -8.19 21.09 -8.22
C GLY A 224 -7.27 19.88 -8.26
N ALA A 225 -7.57 18.79 -7.55
CA ALA A 225 -6.72 17.60 -7.54
C ALA A 225 -6.58 16.95 -8.92
N LYS A 226 -7.61 16.98 -9.76
CA LYS A 226 -7.56 16.43 -11.14
C LYS A 226 -6.48 17.08 -12.01
N GLU A 227 -6.08 18.31 -11.69
CA GLU A 227 -5.03 19.03 -12.44
C GLU A 227 -3.61 18.54 -12.07
N VAL A 228 -3.43 17.98 -10.87
CA VAL A 228 -2.10 17.77 -10.27
C VAL A 228 -1.91 16.42 -9.62
N ALA A 229 -2.84 15.48 -9.75
CA ALA A 229 -2.73 14.18 -9.08
C ALA A 229 -3.03 13.00 -10.01
N VAL A 230 -2.25 11.92 -9.81
CA VAL A 230 -2.52 10.56 -10.28
C VAL A 230 -2.78 9.71 -9.05
N GLU A 231 -3.87 8.96 -9.03
CA GLU A 231 -4.25 8.11 -7.90
C GLU A 231 -4.15 6.65 -8.25
N VAL A 232 -3.57 5.84 -7.35
CA VAL A 232 -3.34 4.41 -7.56
C VAL A 232 -4.06 3.60 -6.50
N HIS A 233 -4.82 2.59 -6.94
CA HIS A 233 -5.59 1.69 -6.10
C HIS A 233 -5.17 0.23 -6.28
N SER A 234 -5.47 -0.60 -5.27
CA SER A 234 -5.15 -2.03 -5.30
C SER A 234 -6.26 -2.88 -4.69
N PHE A 235 -6.66 -3.93 -5.39
CA PHE A 235 -7.51 -4.99 -4.81
C PHE A 235 -6.73 -5.95 -3.90
N SER A 236 -5.40 -5.84 -3.84
CA SER A 236 -4.55 -6.75 -3.06
C SER A 236 -4.92 -6.78 -1.58
N LYS A 237 -5.19 -5.60 -0.98
CA LYS A 237 -5.40 -5.50 0.46
C LYS A 237 -6.89 -5.59 0.83
N SER A 238 -7.78 -5.05 0.03
CA SER A 238 -9.22 -5.08 0.28
C SER A 238 -9.85 -6.44 -0.05
N ALA A 239 -9.56 -6.99 -1.24
CA ALA A 239 -10.19 -8.20 -1.77
C ALA A 239 -9.31 -9.46 -1.72
N GLY A 240 -8.05 -9.34 -1.25
CA GLY A 240 -7.13 -10.48 -1.15
C GLY A 240 -6.37 -10.79 -2.45
N PHE A 241 -6.25 -9.86 -3.38
CA PHE A 241 -5.69 -10.09 -4.72
C PHE A 241 -4.16 -10.06 -4.76
N THR A 242 -3.48 -10.43 -3.68
CA THR A 242 -2.01 -10.47 -3.65
C THR A 242 -1.41 -11.45 -4.65
N SER A 243 -2.11 -12.54 -4.98
CA SER A 243 -1.73 -13.50 -6.01
C SER A 243 -2.51 -13.36 -7.33
N VAL A 244 -3.70 -12.75 -7.32
CA VAL A 244 -4.55 -12.53 -8.50
C VAL A 244 -4.01 -11.40 -9.38
N ARG A 245 -3.37 -10.41 -8.77
CA ARG A 245 -2.74 -9.25 -9.40
C ARG A 245 -3.74 -8.38 -10.16
N CYS A 246 -4.44 -7.50 -9.45
CA CYS A 246 -5.29 -6.47 -10.03
C CYS A 246 -5.30 -5.21 -9.17
N GLY A 247 -5.33 -4.07 -9.81
CA GLY A 247 -5.48 -2.73 -9.26
C GLY A 247 -5.91 -1.78 -10.37
N TYR A 248 -5.94 -0.50 -10.10
CA TYR A 248 -6.17 0.50 -11.13
C TYR A 248 -5.49 1.83 -10.80
N THR A 249 -5.21 2.58 -11.86
CA THR A 249 -4.64 3.92 -11.79
C THR A 249 -5.59 4.91 -12.45
N VAL A 250 -5.88 6.00 -11.76
CA VAL A 250 -6.67 7.10 -12.29
C VAL A 250 -5.71 8.19 -12.79
N VAL A 251 -5.78 8.49 -14.07
CA VAL A 251 -4.96 9.52 -14.72
C VAL A 251 -5.88 10.51 -15.40
N PRO A 252 -6.30 11.58 -14.70
CA PRO A 252 -7.20 12.57 -15.27
C PRO A 252 -6.60 13.26 -16.49
N TYR A 253 -7.46 13.61 -17.45
CA TYR A 253 -7.06 14.40 -18.62
C TYR A 253 -6.39 15.72 -18.24
N ASP A 254 -6.88 16.35 -17.17
CA ASP A 254 -6.41 17.66 -16.71
C ASP A 254 -4.93 17.65 -16.26
N THR A 255 -4.38 16.48 -15.89
CA THR A 255 -2.94 16.34 -15.59
C THR A 255 -2.05 16.51 -16.82
N GLY A 256 -2.58 16.32 -18.03
CA GLY A 256 -1.81 16.22 -19.27
C GLY A 256 -1.01 14.92 -19.43
N LEU A 257 -1.10 13.98 -18.48
CA LEU A 257 -0.33 12.72 -18.47
C LEU A 257 -1.07 11.54 -19.12
N GLN A 258 -2.41 11.62 -19.27
CA GLN A 258 -3.24 10.51 -19.72
C GLN A 258 -2.78 9.90 -21.04
N ALA A 259 -2.52 10.72 -22.07
CA ALA A 259 -2.06 10.23 -23.37
C ALA A 259 -0.66 9.59 -23.32
N MET A 260 0.23 10.11 -22.47
CA MET A 260 1.57 9.52 -22.28
C MET A 260 1.47 8.19 -21.54
N TRP A 261 0.61 8.09 -20.52
CA TRP A 261 0.36 6.84 -19.80
C TRP A 261 -0.25 5.80 -20.72
N MET A 262 -1.28 6.15 -21.51
CA MET A 262 -1.85 5.26 -22.53
C MET A 262 -0.77 4.78 -23.52
N ARG A 263 0.06 5.69 -24.01
CA ARG A 263 1.14 5.31 -24.93
C ARG A 263 2.13 4.34 -24.31
N ARG A 264 2.46 4.53 -23.02
CA ARG A 264 3.32 3.61 -22.27
C ARG A 264 2.66 2.23 -22.15
N GLN A 265 1.38 2.19 -21.79
CA GLN A 265 0.61 0.93 -21.65
C GLN A 265 0.57 0.16 -22.98
N CYS A 266 0.26 0.80 -24.08
CA CYS A 266 0.31 0.18 -25.42
C CYS A 266 1.70 -0.32 -25.82
N THR A 267 2.78 0.22 -25.23
CA THR A 267 4.15 -0.14 -25.65
C THR A 267 4.76 -1.26 -24.82
N LYS A 268 4.43 -1.32 -23.52
CA LYS A 268 5.16 -2.15 -22.54
C LYS A 268 4.26 -3.09 -21.71
N TYR A 269 2.93 -3.01 -21.84
CA TYR A 269 2.05 -3.67 -20.88
C TYR A 269 1.14 -4.75 -21.51
N ASN A 270 0.39 -4.46 -22.56
CA ASN A 270 -0.62 -5.32 -23.19
C ASN A 270 -1.86 -5.66 -22.31
N GLY A 271 -2.10 -4.92 -21.23
CA GLY A 271 -3.28 -5.07 -20.38
C GLY A 271 -3.20 -6.16 -19.32
N THR A 272 -4.05 -6.04 -18.30
CA THR A 272 -4.23 -7.01 -17.22
C THR A 272 -5.00 -8.24 -17.72
N ALA A 273 -4.67 -9.42 -17.18
CA ALA A 273 -5.32 -10.69 -17.53
C ALA A 273 -6.86 -10.61 -17.38
N TYR A 274 -7.58 -11.15 -18.37
CA TYR A 274 -9.04 -11.17 -18.39
C TYR A 274 -9.64 -11.77 -17.11
N VAL A 275 -9.12 -12.91 -16.66
CA VAL A 275 -9.58 -13.60 -15.44
C VAL A 275 -9.43 -12.71 -14.20
N SER A 276 -8.33 -11.96 -14.08
CA SER A 276 -8.12 -11.02 -12.96
C SER A 276 -9.12 -9.85 -13.00
N GLN A 277 -9.44 -9.35 -14.19
CA GLN A 277 -10.43 -8.28 -14.33
C GLN A 277 -11.86 -8.74 -14.02
N ARG A 278 -12.24 -9.97 -14.40
CA ARG A 278 -13.53 -10.57 -14.02
C ARG A 278 -13.63 -10.82 -12.53
N ALA A 279 -12.53 -11.27 -11.89
CA ALA A 279 -12.43 -11.35 -10.44
C ALA A 279 -12.65 -9.98 -9.77
N ALA A 280 -12.02 -8.92 -10.30
CA ALA A 280 -12.18 -7.55 -9.80
C ALA A 280 -13.62 -7.06 -9.98
N GLN A 281 -14.26 -7.32 -11.11
CA GLN A 281 -15.67 -6.98 -11.34
C GLN A 281 -16.58 -7.63 -10.29
N ALA A 282 -16.32 -8.89 -9.92
CA ALA A 282 -17.11 -9.60 -8.92
C ALA A 282 -17.08 -8.92 -7.53
N THR A 283 -16.03 -8.15 -7.21
CA THR A 283 -15.97 -7.39 -5.94
C THR A 283 -17.04 -6.31 -5.84
N TYR A 284 -17.57 -5.83 -6.97
CA TYR A 284 -18.59 -4.79 -7.05
C TYR A 284 -20.03 -5.32 -7.04
N THR A 285 -20.24 -6.64 -7.14
CA THR A 285 -21.56 -7.23 -6.92
C THR A 285 -21.99 -7.07 -5.45
N PRO A 286 -23.29 -7.10 -5.12
CA PRO A 286 -23.74 -7.04 -3.72
C PRO A 286 -23.07 -8.08 -2.82
N GLU A 287 -22.94 -9.33 -3.29
CA GLU A 287 -22.29 -10.43 -2.58
C GLU A 287 -20.79 -10.21 -2.45
N GLY A 288 -20.14 -9.73 -3.52
CA GLY A 288 -18.70 -9.41 -3.52
C GLY A 288 -18.37 -8.28 -2.56
N ARG A 289 -19.13 -7.20 -2.57
CA ARG A 289 -18.97 -6.08 -1.64
C ARG A 289 -19.17 -6.50 -0.18
N ALA A 290 -20.20 -7.31 0.09
CA ALA A 290 -20.43 -7.83 1.43
C ALA A 290 -19.24 -8.69 1.92
N ALA A 291 -18.69 -9.53 1.06
CA ALA A 291 -17.55 -10.39 1.39
C ALA A 291 -16.24 -9.58 1.58
N VAL A 292 -15.97 -8.60 0.72
CA VAL A 292 -14.83 -7.67 0.86
C VAL A 292 -14.93 -6.89 2.17
N ASN A 293 -16.10 -6.32 2.47
CA ASN A 293 -16.34 -5.58 3.71
C ASN A 293 -16.15 -6.47 4.96
N ALA A 294 -16.58 -7.74 4.90
CA ALA A 294 -16.36 -8.69 5.99
C ALA A 294 -14.88 -8.99 6.20
N ASN A 295 -14.07 -9.07 5.15
CA ASN A 295 -12.62 -9.23 5.25
C ASN A 295 -11.94 -7.98 5.84
N VAL A 296 -12.33 -6.80 5.39
CA VAL A 296 -11.84 -5.53 5.95
C VAL A 296 -12.17 -5.42 7.44
N ALA A 297 -13.42 -5.69 7.82
CA ALA A 297 -13.85 -5.71 9.21
C ALA A 297 -13.03 -6.69 10.07
N TYR A 298 -12.81 -7.91 9.57
CA TYR A 298 -11.98 -8.91 10.26
C TYR A 298 -10.57 -8.39 10.56
N TYR A 299 -9.92 -7.75 9.58
CA TYR A 299 -8.58 -7.20 9.79
C TYR A 299 -8.59 -5.98 10.72
N MET A 300 -9.61 -5.13 10.65
CA MET A 300 -9.71 -3.97 11.56
C MET A 300 -10.00 -4.38 13.00
N GLU A 301 -10.83 -5.39 13.24
CA GLU A 301 -11.01 -5.99 14.57
C GLU A 301 -9.67 -6.59 15.07
N THR A 302 -8.93 -7.27 14.22
CA THR A 302 -7.60 -7.80 14.55
C THR A 302 -6.61 -6.67 14.86
N ALA A 303 -6.64 -5.57 14.12
CA ALA A 303 -5.82 -4.38 14.39
C ALA A 303 -6.13 -3.77 15.77
N GLN A 304 -7.42 -3.70 16.13
CA GLN A 304 -7.85 -3.22 17.44
C GLN A 304 -7.34 -4.14 18.55
N MET A 305 -7.43 -5.48 18.38
CA MET A 305 -6.89 -6.45 19.35
C MET A 305 -5.39 -6.26 19.56
N ILE A 306 -4.61 -6.14 18.48
CA ILE A 306 -3.16 -5.91 18.55
C ILE A 306 -2.88 -4.59 19.26
N ARG A 307 -3.56 -3.52 18.88
CA ARG A 307 -3.40 -2.19 19.47
C ARG A 307 -3.65 -2.22 20.98
N GLN A 308 -4.75 -2.81 21.39
CA GLN A 308 -5.12 -2.90 22.82
C GLN A 308 -4.11 -3.77 23.59
N GLY A 309 -3.78 -4.95 23.11
CA GLY A 309 -2.84 -5.85 23.80
C GLY A 309 -1.44 -5.27 23.97
N LEU A 310 -0.94 -4.53 22.97
CA LEU A 310 0.35 -3.84 23.08
C LEU A 310 0.29 -2.68 24.09
N GLN A 311 -0.83 -1.94 24.16
CA GLN A 311 -1.04 -0.90 25.17
C GLN A 311 -1.11 -1.46 26.60
N GLU A 312 -1.80 -2.59 26.78
CA GLU A 312 -1.87 -3.30 28.06
C GLU A 312 -0.50 -3.84 28.51
N ALA A 313 0.39 -4.15 27.56
CA ALA A 313 1.78 -4.49 27.83
C ALA A 313 2.70 -3.26 28.07
N GLY A 314 2.14 -2.04 28.14
CA GLY A 314 2.87 -0.81 28.44
C GLY A 314 3.57 -0.16 27.25
N LEU A 315 3.33 -0.63 26.01
CA LEU A 315 3.93 -0.09 24.79
C LEU A 315 3.12 1.10 24.24
N GLN A 316 3.82 2.08 23.68
CA GLN A 316 3.17 3.21 23.02
C GLN A 316 2.91 2.85 21.55
N VAL A 317 1.63 2.93 21.13
CA VAL A 317 1.20 2.53 19.79
C VAL A 317 0.40 3.61 19.08
N PHE A 318 0.52 3.64 17.75
CA PHE A 318 -0.15 4.52 16.81
C PHE A 318 -0.76 3.69 15.68
N GLY A 319 -1.60 4.28 14.84
CA GLY A 319 -2.25 3.55 13.74
C GLY A 319 -3.26 2.51 14.21
N GLY A 320 -3.61 1.56 13.36
CA GLY A 320 -4.59 0.50 13.65
C GLY A 320 -6.04 0.98 13.77
N ILE A 321 -6.38 2.16 13.21
CA ILE A 321 -7.71 2.78 13.21
C ILE A 321 -8.27 2.88 11.79
N ASN A 322 -7.48 3.43 10.87
CA ASN A 322 -7.83 3.59 9.45
C ASN A 322 -6.91 2.76 8.53
N ALA A 323 -6.15 1.85 9.11
CA ALA A 323 -5.22 0.98 8.40
C ALA A 323 -4.98 -0.30 9.21
N PRO A 324 -4.60 -1.41 8.58
CA PRO A 324 -4.31 -2.67 9.24
C PRO A 324 -2.93 -2.68 9.94
N TYR A 325 -2.22 -1.54 9.98
CA TYR A 325 -0.89 -1.41 10.55
C TYR A 325 -0.92 -0.70 11.91
N ILE A 326 -0.19 -1.26 12.84
CA ILE A 326 0.05 -0.71 14.17
C ILE A 326 1.53 -0.34 14.26
N TRP A 327 1.80 0.93 14.45
CA TRP A 327 3.12 1.50 14.61
C TRP A 327 3.44 1.60 16.10
N CYS A 328 4.45 0.87 16.55
CA CYS A 328 4.76 0.72 17.95
C CYS A 328 6.14 1.32 18.25
N ALA A 329 6.21 2.25 19.20
CA ALA A 329 7.49 2.74 19.68
C ALA A 329 8.21 1.64 20.45
N THR A 330 9.52 1.56 20.26
CA THR A 330 10.37 0.64 21.03
C THR A 330 10.50 1.10 22.46
N PRO A 331 10.60 0.19 23.44
CA PRO A 331 10.74 0.58 24.85
C PRO A 331 12.14 1.15 25.15
N ASN A 332 12.19 2.09 26.09
CA ASN A 332 13.45 2.61 26.68
C ASN A 332 14.48 3.14 25.67
N GLY A 333 14.03 3.63 24.48
CA GLY A 333 14.92 4.14 23.43
C GLY A 333 15.72 3.06 22.71
N MET A 334 15.27 1.82 22.76
CA MET A 334 15.89 0.68 22.05
C MET A 334 15.83 0.89 20.54
N GLY A 335 16.82 0.41 19.81
CA GLY A 335 16.81 0.42 18.35
C GLY A 335 15.74 -0.51 17.75
N SER A 336 15.31 -0.24 16.52
CA SER A 336 14.28 -1.02 15.83
C SER A 336 14.66 -2.50 15.68
N TRP A 337 15.89 -2.79 15.31
CA TRP A 337 16.41 -4.16 15.20
C TRP A 337 16.63 -4.83 16.56
N ASP A 338 17.08 -4.09 17.58
CA ASP A 338 17.27 -4.64 18.92
C ASP A 338 15.94 -5.09 19.52
N PHE A 339 14.87 -4.31 19.28
CA PHE A 339 13.54 -4.69 19.73
C PHE A 339 12.95 -5.85 18.91
N PHE A 340 13.23 -5.91 17.62
CA PHE A 340 12.90 -7.08 16.79
C PHE A 340 13.54 -8.35 17.35
N ASP A 341 14.86 -8.31 17.63
CA ASP A 341 15.60 -9.45 18.18
C ASP A 341 15.08 -9.86 19.55
N LEU A 342 14.72 -8.88 20.40
CA LEU A 342 14.12 -9.14 21.71
C LEU A 342 12.77 -9.87 21.58
N LEU A 343 11.89 -9.41 20.69
CA LEU A 343 10.59 -10.05 20.42
C LEU A 343 10.75 -11.45 19.83
N LEU A 344 11.67 -11.64 18.90
CA LEU A 344 11.96 -12.94 18.29
C LEU A 344 12.48 -13.93 19.35
N ASN A 345 13.44 -13.53 20.16
CA ASN A 345 14.09 -14.42 21.11
C ASN A 345 13.22 -14.74 22.32
N ARG A 346 12.49 -13.76 22.88
CA ARG A 346 11.67 -13.97 24.08
C ARG A 346 10.23 -14.37 23.75
N CYS A 347 9.60 -13.64 22.84
CA CYS A 347 8.17 -13.81 22.57
C CYS A 347 7.89 -14.68 21.35
N LYS A 348 8.92 -15.15 20.61
CA LYS A 348 8.77 -15.90 19.35
C LYS A 348 7.91 -15.14 18.32
N THR A 349 7.96 -13.82 18.39
CA THR A 349 7.12 -12.92 17.60
C THR A 349 7.97 -12.14 16.60
N ILE A 350 7.53 -12.12 15.35
CA ILE A 350 8.18 -11.41 14.25
C ILE A 350 7.36 -10.15 13.94
N CYS A 351 7.95 -8.98 14.12
CA CYS A 351 7.44 -7.69 13.65
C CYS A 351 8.24 -7.22 12.43
N THR A 352 8.05 -5.98 11.98
CA THR A 352 8.91 -5.35 10.96
C THR A 352 9.65 -4.17 11.59
N PRO A 353 10.99 -4.15 11.60
CA PRO A 353 11.77 -3.02 12.14
C PRO A 353 11.47 -1.73 11.39
N GLY A 354 11.20 -0.66 12.14
CA GLY A 354 10.76 0.61 11.57
C GLY A 354 11.80 1.31 10.72
N VAL A 355 13.08 1.19 11.07
CA VAL A 355 14.19 1.75 10.30
C VAL A 355 14.23 1.25 8.85
N GLY A 356 13.64 0.09 8.57
CA GLY A 356 13.53 -0.45 7.21
C GLY A 356 12.52 0.28 6.32
N PHE A 357 11.71 1.18 6.88
CA PHE A 357 10.80 2.06 6.15
C PHE A 357 11.36 3.47 5.95
N GLY A 358 12.57 3.72 6.43
CA GLY A 358 13.27 5.00 6.34
C GLY A 358 13.88 5.43 7.69
N PRO A 359 14.81 6.39 7.67
CA PRO A 359 15.53 6.86 8.86
C PRO A 359 14.63 7.30 10.02
N SER A 360 13.52 7.98 9.75
CA SER A 360 12.56 8.41 10.77
C SER A 360 11.75 7.26 11.38
N GLY A 361 11.92 6.05 10.87
CA GLY A 361 11.36 4.83 11.44
C GLY A 361 12.19 4.21 12.55
N GLU A 362 13.40 4.72 12.80
CA GLU A 362 14.24 4.23 13.91
C GLU A 362 13.58 4.47 15.26
N GLY A 363 13.66 3.52 16.17
CA GLY A 363 12.97 3.53 17.44
C GLY A 363 11.50 3.10 17.37
N TYR A 364 11.09 2.50 16.26
CA TYR A 364 9.76 1.94 16.06
C TYR A 364 9.81 0.55 15.41
N VAL A 365 8.71 -0.19 15.55
CA VAL A 365 8.42 -1.42 14.79
C VAL A 365 6.98 -1.39 14.28
N ARG A 366 6.72 -2.05 13.14
CA ARG A 366 5.38 -2.23 12.59
C ARG A 366 4.84 -3.61 12.95
N PHE A 367 3.65 -3.66 13.55
CA PHE A 367 2.79 -4.84 13.59
C PHE A 367 1.72 -4.74 12.50
N SER A 368 1.19 -5.89 12.09
CA SER A 368 0.21 -6.01 11.01
C SER A 368 -0.97 -6.87 11.44
N ALA A 369 -2.17 -6.40 11.14
CA ALA A 369 -3.40 -7.16 11.32
C ALA A 369 -3.60 -8.27 10.26
N PHE A 370 -2.73 -8.32 9.24
CA PHE A 370 -2.70 -9.42 8.26
C PHE A 370 -2.07 -10.68 8.85
N SER A 371 -2.57 -11.10 10.02
CA SER A 371 -2.10 -12.26 10.77
C SER A 371 -3.30 -13.11 11.18
N HIS A 372 -3.06 -14.40 11.41
CA HIS A 372 -4.11 -15.26 11.96
C HIS A 372 -4.41 -14.87 13.42
N ARG A 373 -5.68 -14.74 13.78
CA ARG A 373 -6.08 -14.30 15.14
C ARG A 373 -5.52 -15.17 16.25
N GLU A 374 -5.38 -16.46 16.03
CA GLU A 374 -4.78 -17.37 17.02
C GLU A 374 -3.32 -17.00 17.30
N ASP A 375 -2.55 -16.68 16.25
CA ASP A 375 -1.16 -16.24 16.39
C ASP A 375 -1.08 -14.86 17.06
N VAL A 376 -2.01 -13.97 16.75
CA VAL A 376 -2.12 -12.66 17.42
C VAL A 376 -2.33 -12.83 18.92
N LEU A 377 -3.30 -13.63 19.34
CA LEU A 377 -3.59 -13.86 20.76
C LEU A 377 -2.39 -14.46 21.48
N ARG A 378 -1.73 -15.45 20.89
CA ARG A 378 -0.51 -16.06 21.47
C ARG A 378 0.65 -15.07 21.55
N ALA A 379 0.81 -14.22 20.52
CA ALA A 379 1.87 -13.20 20.53
C ALA A 379 1.65 -12.17 21.62
N LEU A 380 0.41 -11.68 21.78
CA LEU A 380 0.05 -10.71 22.81
C LEU A 380 0.22 -11.31 24.22
N GLU A 381 -0.18 -12.57 24.45
CA GLU A 381 0.05 -13.28 25.70
C GLU A 381 1.55 -13.34 26.04
N ARG A 382 2.41 -13.76 25.10
CA ARG A 382 3.86 -13.82 25.32
C ARG A 382 4.48 -12.44 25.53
N ILE A 383 4.06 -11.43 24.77
CA ILE A 383 4.51 -10.05 24.95
C ILE A 383 4.17 -9.56 26.36
N HIS A 384 2.95 -9.85 26.84
CA HIS A 384 2.53 -9.45 28.18
C HIS A 384 3.29 -10.19 29.29
N THR A 385 3.58 -11.49 29.12
CA THR A 385 4.22 -12.32 30.18
C THR A 385 5.75 -12.26 30.15
N ASP A 386 6.34 -12.25 28.94
CA ASP A 386 7.77 -12.49 28.77
C ASP A 386 8.56 -11.21 28.47
N LEU A 387 7.88 -10.13 28.08
CA LEU A 387 8.45 -8.82 27.87
C LEU A 387 8.40 -8.02 29.18
N SER A 388 9.41 -8.21 30.04
CA SER A 388 9.54 -7.36 31.25
C SER A 388 10.02 -5.98 30.83
N LEU A 389 9.12 -5.00 30.72
CA LEU A 389 9.41 -3.62 30.35
C LEU A 389 9.69 -2.75 31.57
#